data_8da27015b7cf8adc4b3985db89007014
#
_entry.id   8da27015b7cf8adc4b3985db89007014
#
_cell.length_a   1.000
_cell.length_b   1.000
_cell.length_c   1.000
_cell.angle_alpha   90.00
_cell.angle_beta   90.00
_cell.angle_gamma   90.00
#
_symmetry.space_group_name_H-M   'P 1'
#
loop_
_entity.id
_entity.type
_entity.pdbx_description
1 polymer ?
#
loop_
_entity_poly.entity_id
_entity_poly.type
_entity_poly.pdbx_seq_one_letter_code
_entity_poly.pdbx_strand_id
1 'polypeptide(L)'
;MIRTAPLTLASLLAASLTLALPAAAQDAELGVENYRQADANGDGVLVYAEFATFIDLNAADGLGNAAMVSSRGMHARAFARVDANGDGIVSQQELQALQ
;
A
#
# COMPACT_ATOMS: atom_id res chain seq x y z
N MET A 1 -36.04 28.82 -16.44
CA MET A 1 -34.98 29.51 -15.87
C MET A 1 -34.45 28.93 -14.61
N ILE A 2 -35.18 28.23 -13.92
CA ILE A 2 -34.76 27.73 -12.66
C ILE A 2 -34.12 26.38 -12.73
N ARG A 3 -33.90 25.92 -13.86
CA ARG A 3 -33.43 24.61 -14.11
C ARG A 3 -32.13 24.28 -13.49
N THR A 4 -31.34 25.23 -13.12
CA THR A 4 -29.99 24.98 -12.67
C THR A 4 -29.91 24.30 -11.30
N ALA A 5 -30.89 24.50 -10.46
CA ALA A 5 -30.86 23.94 -9.13
C ALA A 5 -30.75 22.41 -9.07
N PRO A 6 -31.49 21.69 -9.87
CA PRO A 6 -31.41 20.21 -9.79
C PRO A 6 -30.04 19.66 -10.15
N LEU A 7 -29.29 20.36 -10.96
CA LEU A 7 -27.97 19.87 -11.35
C LEU A 7 -27.02 19.86 -10.19
N THR A 8 -27.12 20.81 -9.32
CA THR A 8 -26.25 20.89 -8.16
C THR A 8 -26.42 19.72 -7.22
N LEU A 9 -27.65 19.30 -7.04
CA LEU A 9 -27.94 18.19 -6.14
C LEU A 9 -27.32 16.91 -6.62
N ALA A 10 -27.29 16.69 -7.91
CA ALA A 10 -26.69 15.49 -8.44
C ALA A 10 -25.21 15.39 -8.10
N SER A 11 -24.52 16.50 -8.15
CA SER A 11 -23.11 16.51 -7.83
C SER A 11 -22.84 16.11 -6.38
N LEU A 12 -23.65 16.58 -5.48
CA LEU A 12 -23.48 16.26 -4.08
C LEU A 12 -23.64 14.77 -3.81
N LEU A 13 -24.58 14.15 -4.46
CA LEU A 13 -24.80 12.74 -4.28
C LEU A 13 -23.62 11.92 -4.72
N ALA A 14 -23.04 12.29 -5.83
CA ALA A 14 -21.87 11.58 -6.34
C ALA A 14 -20.70 11.65 -5.34
N ALA A 15 -20.49 12.80 -4.75
CA ALA A 15 -19.41 12.96 -3.79
C ALA A 15 -19.59 12.09 -2.57
N SER A 16 -20.81 11.96 -2.08
CA SER A 16 -21.05 11.20 -0.85
C SER A 16 -20.83 9.70 -1.03
N LEU A 17 -20.93 9.18 -2.24
CA LEU A 17 -20.75 7.76 -2.46
C LEU A 17 -19.31 7.31 -2.33
N THR A 18 -18.37 8.22 -2.41
CA THR A 18 -16.95 7.86 -2.37
C THR A 18 -16.43 7.61 -0.97
N LEU A 19 -17.24 7.76 0.05
CA LEU A 19 -16.79 7.70 1.43
C LEU A 19 -17.07 6.36 2.11
N ALA A 20 -17.43 5.35 1.36
CA ALA A 20 -17.95 4.13 1.94
C ALA A 20 -16.92 3.06 2.29
N LEU A 21 -15.63 3.25 2.01
CA LEU A 21 -14.64 2.20 2.24
C LEU A 21 -14.32 2.04 3.74
N PRO A 22 -14.32 0.82 4.25
CA PRO A 22 -13.87 0.57 5.61
C PRO A 22 -12.36 0.77 5.75
N ALA A 23 -11.90 1.01 6.97
CA ALA A 23 -10.50 1.30 7.23
C ALA A 23 -9.58 0.17 6.75
N ALA A 24 -9.96 -1.08 6.96
CA ALA A 24 -9.14 -2.21 6.53
C ALA A 24 -8.96 -2.26 5.02
N ALA A 25 -10.00 -1.90 4.26
CA ALA A 25 -9.90 -1.85 2.81
C ALA A 25 -9.00 -0.70 2.36
N GLN A 26 -9.05 0.42 3.07
CA GLN A 26 -8.17 1.55 2.76
C GLN A 26 -6.70 1.20 2.99
N ASP A 27 -6.40 0.49 4.08
CA ASP A 27 -5.04 0.06 4.37
C ASP A 27 -4.54 -0.91 3.31
N ALA A 28 -5.38 -1.82 2.85
CA ALA A 28 -5.02 -2.75 1.78
C ALA A 28 -4.72 -2.02 0.48
N GLU A 29 -5.50 -1.00 0.15
CA GLU A 29 -5.26 -0.21 -1.05
C GLU A 29 -3.95 0.58 -0.96
N LEU A 30 -3.66 1.15 0.20
CA LEU A 30 -2.40 1.86 0.41
C LEU A 30 -1.20 0.92 0.27
N GLY A 31 -1.32 -0.28 0.82
CA GLY A 31 -0.26 -1.28 0.69
C GLY A 31 0.02 -1.66 -0.76
N VAL A 32 -1.02 -1.85 -1.54
CA VAL A 32 -0.89 -2.16 -2.96
C VAL A 32 -0.23 -1.00 -3.71
N GLU A 33 -0.66 0.21 -3.43
CA GLU A 33 -0.10 1.40 -4.07
C GLU A 33 1.38 1.56 -3.72
N ASN A 34 1.73 1.34 -2.46
CA ASN A 34 3.11 1.45 -2.00
C ASN A 34 4.00 0.37 -2.64
N TYR A 35 3.46 -0.83 -2.82
CA TYR A 35 4.17 -1.89 -3.53
C TYR A 35 4.47 -1.46 -4.97
N ARG A 36 3.46 -0.92 -5.63
CA ARG A 36 3.63 -0.48 -7.02
C ARG A 36 4.64 0.65 -7.14
N GLN A 37 4.61 1.59 -6.21
CA GLN A 37 5.59 2.67 -6.18
C GLN A 37 7.00 2.16 -5.94
N ALA A 38 7.14 1.20 -5.04
CA ALA A 38 8.45 0.64 -4.69
C ALA A 38 9.02 -0.20 -5.83
N ASP A 39 8.17 -0.82 -6.63
CA ASP A 39 8.57 -1.65 -7.77
C ASP A 39 8.98 -0.73 -8.92
N ALA A 40 10.17 -0.16 -8.81
CA ALA A 40 10.60 0.91 -9.69
C ALA A 40 10.74 0.49 -11.15
N ASN A 41 11.09 -0.77 -11.39
CA ASN A 41 11.25 -1.27 -12.75
C ASN A 41 10.00 -1.96 -13.29
N GLY A 42 8.96 -2.09 -12.48
CA GLY A 42 7.70 -2.64 -12.93
C GLY A 42 7.70 -4.13 -13.23
N ASP A 43 8.62 -4.89 -12.63
CA ASP A 43 8.72 -6.33 -12.92
C ASP A 43 7.84 -7.20 -12.01
N GLY A 44 7.11 -6.59 -11.10
CA GLY A 44 6.15 -7.29 -10.23
C GLY A 44 6.73 -7.85 -8.96
N VAL A 45 8.04 -7.78 -8.77
CA VAL A 45 8.70 -8.27 -7.56
C VAL A 45 9.62 -7.18 -7.02
N LEU A 46 10.00 -7.30 -5.75
CA LEU A 46 10.86 -6.32 -5.09
C LEU A 46 12.21 -6.95 -4.75
N VAL A 47 13.28 -6.36 -5.25
CA VAL A 47 14.62 -6.65 -4.73
C VAL A 47 14.79 -5.91 -3.41
N TYR A 48 15.90 -6.15 -2.71
CA TYR A 48 16.08 -5.60 -1.37
C TYR A 48 15.90 -4.07 -1.32
N ALA A 49 16.52 -3.36 -2.24
CA ALA A 49 16.42 -1.89 -2.23
C ALA A 49 14.98 -1.43 -2.44
N GLU A 50 14.24 -2.09 -3.32
CA GLU A 50 12.83 -1.78 -3.55
C GLU A 50 11.99 -2.15 -2.34
N PHE A 51 12.29 -3.29 -1.70
CA PHE A 51 11.60 -3.70 -0.49
C PHE A 51 11.79 -2.68 0.63
N ALA A 52 13.00 -2.18 0.80
CA ALA A 52 13.27 -1.15 1.80
C ALA A 52 12.42 0.10 1.56
N THR A 53 12.30 0.52 0.31
CA THR A 53 11.43 1.63 -0.06
C THR A 53 9.97 1.32 0.29
N PHE A 54 9.52 0.12 -0.02
CA PHE A 54 8.17 -0.32 0.30
C PHE A 54 7.89 -0.23 1.81
N ILE A 55 8.82 -0.70 2.62
CA ILE A 55 8.68 -0.61 4.08
C ILE A 55 8.59 0.84 4.53
N ASP A 56 9.42 1.71 4.00
CA ASP A 56 9.41 3.12 4.38
C ASP A 56 8.13 3.83 3.98
N LEU A 57 7.58 3.50 2.82
CA LEU A 57 6.29 4.03 2.38
C LEU A 57 5.16 3.57 3.31
N ASN A 58 5.17 2.28 3.64
CA ASN A 58 4.17 1.75 4.56
C ASN A 58 4.32 2.38 5.95
N ALA A 59 5.54 2.63 6.39
CA ALA A 59 5.79 3.28 7.68
C ALA A 59 5.18 4.69 7.71
N ALA A 60 5.34 5.43 6.62
CA ALA A 60 4.78 6.78 6.53
C ALA A 60 3.26 6.76 6.60
N ASP A 61 2.64 5.70 6.13
CA ASP A 61 1.19 5.54 6.16
C ASP A 61 0.69 4.83 7.42
N GLY A 62 1.58 4.44 8.32
CA GLY A 62 1.20 3.76 9.56
C GLY A 62 0.69 2.35 9.36
N LEU A 63 1.13 1.66 8.32
CA LEU A 63 0.63 0.32 8.00
C LEU A 63 1.41 -0.77 8.74
N GLY A 64 0.69 -1.61 9.45
CA GLY A 64 1.25 -2.78 10.12
C GLY A 64 2.44 -2.44 11.02
N ASN A 65 3.48 -3.24 10.97
CA ASN A 65 4.69 -3.06 11.76
C ASN A 65 5.79 -2.28 11.02
N ALA A 66 5.45 -1.69 9.88
CA ALA A 66 6.46 -1.04 9.03
C ALA A 66 7.18 0.10 9.75
N ALA A 67 6.45 0.86 10.56
CA ALA A 67 7.06 1.98 11.30
C ALA A 67 8.15 1.49 12.25
N MET A 68 7.93 0.36 12.90
CA MET A 68 8.91 -0.21 13.80
C MET A 68 10.14 -0.71 13.03
N VAL A 69 9.91 -1.40 11.91
CA VAL A 69 10.99 -1.90 11.07
C VAL A 69 11.82 -0.73 10.54
N SER A 70 11.17 0.31 10.07
CA SER A 70 11.84 1.46 9.50
C SER A 70 12.63 2.21 10.56
N SER A 71 12.01 2.50 11.70
CA SER A 71 12.66 3.30 12.75
C SER A 71 13.84 2.57 13.41
N ARG A 72 13.82 1.25 13.43
CA ARG A 72 14.88 0.45 14.04
C ARG A 72 15.91 -0.04 13.01
N GLY A 73 15.75 0.33 11.74
CA GLY A 73 16.70 -0.07 10.72
C GLY A 73 16.73 -1.58 10.47
N MET A 74 15.58 -2.25 10.58
CA MET A 74 15.50 -3.70 10.49
C MET A 74 15.05 -4.18 9.13
N HIS A 75 15.30 -3.40 8.08
CA HIS A 75 14.86 -3.74 6.72
C HIS A 75 15.43 -5.06 6.25
N ALA A 76 16.72 -5.30 6.50
CA ALA A 76 17.35 -6.55 6.04
C ALA A 76 16.77 -7.77 6.72
N ARG A 77 16.49 -7.66 8.02
CA ARG A 77 15.88 -8.76 8.76
C ARG A 77 14.48 -9.04 8.26
N ALA A 78 13.71 -7.98 8.03
CA ALA A 78 12.37 -8.12 7.50
C ALA A 78 12.39 -8.75 6.11
N PHE A 79 13.33 -8.32 5.27
CA PHE A 79 13.47 -8.89 3.93
C PHE A 79 13.74 -10.39 3.99
N ALA A 80 14.68 -10.79 4.83
CA ALA A 80 15.03 -12.21 4.98
C ALA A 80 13.85 -13.05 5.45
N ARG A 81 12.99 -12.47 6.28
CA ARG A 81 11.81 -13.17 6.78
C ARG A 81 10.75 -13.31 5.71
N VAL A 82 10.54 -12.28 4.91
CA VAL A 82 9.51 -12.29 3.86
C VAL A 82 9.95 -13.14 2.68
N ASP A 83 11.23 -13.10 2.34
CA ASP A 83 11.80 -13.87 1.25
C ASP A 83 11.95 -15.33 1.67
N ALA A 84 10.82 -16.01 1.76
CA ALA A 84 10.77 -17.35 2.38
C ALA A 84 11.56 -18.39 1.60
N ASN A 85 11.69 -18.25 0.28
CA ASN A 85 12.42 -19.21 -0.53
C ASN A 85 13.87 -18.82 -0.77
N GLY A 86 14.31 -17.66 -0.27
CA GLY A 86 15.70 -17.24 -0.35
C GLY A 86 16.18 -16.90 -1.75
N ASP A 87 15.28 -16.49 -2.64
CA ASP A 87 15.65 -16.21 -4.03
C ASP A 87 16.14 -14.76 -4.26
N GLY A 88 16.15 -13.93 -3.20
CA GLY A 88 16.62 -12.55 -3.30
C GLY A 88 15.60 -11.54 -3.77
N ILE A 89 14.36 -11.98 -3.97
CA ILE A 89 13.26 -11.10 -4.35
C ILE A 89 12.04 -11.39 -3.49
N VAL A 90 11.17 -10.40 -3.36
CA VAL A 90 9.92 -10.54 -2.62
C VAL A 90 8.76 -10.36 -3.60
N SER A 91 7.86 -11.32 -3.61
CA SER A 91 6.65 -11.29 -4.44
C SER A 91 5.45 -10.89 -3.60
N GLN A 92 4.34 -10.51 -4.28
CA GLN A 92 3.10 -10.26 -3.59
C GLN A 92 2.59 -11.48 -2.86
N GLN A 93 2.81 -12.67 -3.41
CA GLN A 93 2.40 -13.91 -2.77
C GLN A 93 3.11 -14.14 -1.45
N GLU A 94 4.40 -13.85 -1.40
CA GLU A 94 5.16 -13.98 -0.16
C GLU A 94 4.68 -13.00 0.90
N LEU A 95 4.33 -11.79 0.50
CA LEU A 95 3.77 -10.81 1.43
C LEU A 95 2.41 -11.24 1.96
N GLN A 96 1.57 -11.79 1.10
CA GLN A 96 0.25 -12.25 1.51
C GLN A 96 0.34 -13.43 2.47
N ALA A 97 1.34 -14.26 2.34
CA ALA A 97 1.52 -15.42 3.20
C ALA A 97 1.78 -15.06 4.67
N LEU A 98 2.16 -13.81 4.93
CA LEU A 98 2.43 -13.33 6.29
C LEU A 98 1.20 -12.77 6.98
N GLN A 99 0.08 -12.65 6.31
CA GLN A 99 -1.12 -12.04 6.87
C GLN A 99 -2.07 -13.04 7.50
#